data_da7082ea104aa957683e5e7ddef06ea5
#
_entry.id   da7082ea104aa957683e5e7ddef06ea5
#
_cell.length_a   1.000
_cell.length_b   1.000
_cell.length_c   1.000
_cell.angle_alpha   90.00
_cell.angle_beta   90.00
_cell.angle_gamma   90.00
#
_symmetry.space_group_name_H-M   'P 1'
#
loop_
_entity.id
_entity.type
_entity.pdbx_description
1 polymer ?
#
loop_
_entity_poly.entity_id
_entity_poly.type
_entity_poly.pdbx_seq_one_letter_code
_entity_poly.pdbx_strand_id
1 'polypeptide(L)'
;MEITQLVDDARKSTLFTAPVMGTDLERFLAQQGDTIRDLARRAVAENVRHIYWVGSGNSWVNLYSGKYLLDRFSDIPSDCFISYELVWRNPARLNSRSWTFLASYSGATEDTIAALRHAKAHGSHTIVFVNKADSLMGREADEVVEYNSKAL
;
A
#
# COMPACT_ATOMS: atom_id res chain seq x y z
N MET A 1 2.15 -29.75 25.34
CA MET A 1 3.17 -28.71 25.07
C MET A 1 3.14 -27.77 26.26
N GLU A 2 4.25 -27.59 26.95
CA GLU A 2 4.28 -26.71 28.13
C GLU A 2 4.19 -25.23 27.72
N ILE A 3 3.52 -24.43 28.55
CA ILE A 3 3.35 -22.99 28.32
C ILE A 3 4.71 -22.27 28.13
N THR A 4 5.72 -22.72 28.90
CA THR A 4 7.10 -22.19 28.81
C THR A 4 7.68 -22.37 27.41
N GLN A 5 7.49 -23.55 26.80
CA GLN A 5 7.96 -23.81 25.44
C GLN A 5 7.26 -22.92 24.41
N LEU A 6 5.94 -22.72 24.57
CA LEU A 6 5.18 -21.80 23.68
C LEU A 6 5.67 -20.36 23.76
N VAL A 7 5.99 -19.90 24.98
CA VAL A 7 6.53 -18.54 25.19
C VAL A 7 7.92 -18.39 24.59
N ASP A 8 8.79 -19.39 24.72
CA ASP A 8 10.13 -19.37 24.15
C ASP A 8 10.12 -19.45 22.62
N ASP A 9 9.22 -20.24 22.06
CA ASP A 9 9.03 -20.32 20.61
C ASP A 9 8.43 -19.02 20.05
N ALA A 10 7.48 -18.40 20.77
CA ALA A 10 6.95 -17.10 20.43
C ALA A 10 8.02 -16.01 20.44
N ARG A 11 8.91 -15.99 21.45
CA ARG A 11 10.03 -15.06 21.55
C ARG A 11 11.05 -15.20 20.40
N LYS A 12 11.19 -16.41 19.85
CA LYS A 12 12.05 -16.67 18.67
C LYS A 12 11.34 -16.37 17.35
N SER A 13 10.02 -16.15 17.37
CA SER A 13 9.27 -15.82 16.16
C SER A 13 9.58 -14.38 15.70
N THR A 14 9.54 -14.18 14.40
CA THR A 14 9.75 -12.87 13.77
C THR A 14 8.72 -11.82 14.21
N LEU A 15 7.59 -12.24 14.77
CA LEU A 15 6.56 -11.35 15.32
C LEU A 15 7.03 -10.53 16.54
N PHE A 16 8.08 -10.96 17.24
CA PHE A 16 8.66 -10.27 18.39
C PHE A 16 9.95 -9.50 18.06
N THR A 17 10.28 -9.32 16.79
CA THR A 17 11.47 -8.57 16.37
C THR A 17 11.21 -7.07 16.27
N ALA A 18 10.66 -6.46 17.33
CA ALA A 18 10.47 -5.01 17.40
C ALA A 18 11.76 -4.20 17.03
N PRO A 19 12.98 -4.62 17.40
CA PRO A 19 14.21 -3.96 16.94
C PRO A 19 14.39 -4.00 15.42
N VAL A 20 14.01 -5.10 14.77
CA VAL A 20 14.10 -5.23 13.30
C VAL A 20 13.10 -4.31 12.60
N MET A 21 11.90 -4.16 13.16
CA MET A 21 10.89 -3.24 12.62
C MET A 21 11.36 -1.79 12.65
N GLY A 22 12.00 -1.34 13.73
CA GLY A 22 12.58 0.01 13.83
C GLY A 22 13.63 0.26 12.76
N THR A 23 14.58 -0.67 12.62
CA THR A 23 15.64 -0.59 11.60
C THR A 23 15.07 -0.65 10.17
N ASP A 24 14.04 -1.48 9.94
CA ASP A 24 13.37 -1.56 8.65
C ASP A 24 12.66 -0.24 8.29
N LEU A 25 12.02 0.40 9.27
CA LEU A 25 11.38 1.70 9.07
C LEU A 25 12.39 2.81 8.78
N GLU A 26 13.47 2.89 9.54
CA GLU A 26 14.56 3.86 9.30
C GLU A 26 15.14 3.70 7.90
N ARG A 27 15.42 2.46 7.50
CA ARG A 27 15.92 2.14 6.17
C ARG A 27 14.90 2.54 5.09
N PHE A 28 13.62 2.19 5.26
CA PHE A 28 12.56 2.54 4.35
C PHE A 28 12.45 4.06 4.17
N LEU A 29 12.45 4.83 5.25
CA LEU A 29 12.38 6.28 5.20
C LEU A 29 13.62 6.89 4.52
N ALA A 30 14.79 6.33 4.75
CA ALA A 30 16.02 6.77 4.09
C ALA A 30 16.01 6.49 2.57
N GLN A 31 15.44 5.38 2.15
CA GLN A 31 15.40 4.96 0.74
C GLN A 31 14.23 5.55 -0.04
N GLN A 32 13.05 5.64 0.57
CA GLN A 32 11.80 5.99 -0.12
C GLN A 32 11.23 7.36 0.29
N GLY A 33 11.81 8.01 1.28
CA GLY A 33 11.28 9.27 1.80
C GLY A 33 11.19 10.37 0.74
N ASP A 34 12.15 10.45 -0.17
CA ASP A 34 12.13 11.42 -1.27
C ASP A 34 11.09 11.05 -2.33
N THR A 35 10.97 9.78 -2.67
CA THR A 35 9.93 9.27 -3.57
C THR A 35 8.53 9.61 -3.05
N ILE A 36 8.28 9.38 -1.74
CA ILE A 36 6.98 9.68 -1.12
C ILE A 36 6.71 11.19 -1.11
N ARG A 37 7.71 12.01 -0.82
CA ARG A 37 7.57 13.47 -0.88
C ARG A 37 7.28 13.96 -2.29
N ASP A 38 7.91 13.38 -3.30
CA ASP A 38 7.67 13.70 -4.69
C ASP A 38 6.25 13.32 -5.12
N LEU A 39 5.80 12.13 -4.79
CA LEU A 39 4.40 11.70 -5.00
C LEU A 39 3.41 12.73 -4.42
N ALA A 40 3.63 13.17 -3.18
CA ALA A 40 2.75 14.15 -2.55
C ALA A 40 2.73 15.50 -3.30
N ARG A 41 3.91 15.99 -3.75
CA ARG A 41 4.02 17.23 -4.54
C ARG A 41 3.32 17.09 -5.90
N ARG A 42 3.51 15.97 -6.57
CA ARG A 42 2.91 15.70 -7.87
C ARG A 42 1.40 15.56 -7.77
N ALA A 43 0.87 14.93 -6.74
CA ALA A 43 -0.57 14.84 -6.53
C ALA A 43 -1.24 16.23 -6.51
N VAL A 44 -0.58 17.21 -5.91
CA VAL A 44 -1.05 18.61 -5.91
C VAL A 44 -0.85 19.27 -7.28
N ALA A 45 0.35 19.13 -7.86
CA ALA A 45 0.71 19.79 -9.14
C ALA A 45 -0.13 19.28 -10.32
N GLU A 46 -0.42 17.99 -10.36
CA GLU A 46 -1.24 17.33 -11.38
C GLU A 46 -2.75 17.49 -11.12
N ASN A 47 -3.12 18.17 -10.03
CA ASN A 47 -4.51 18.44 -9.68
C ASN A 47 -5.33 17.14 -9.52
N VAL A 48 -4.77 16.18 -8.80
CA VAL A 48 -5.45 14.92 -8.48
C VAL A 48 -6.76 15.20 -7.78
N ARG A 49 -7.83 14.60 -8.25
CA ARG A 49 -9.21 14.89 -7.79
C ARG A 49 -9.77 13.84 -6.85
N HIS A 50 -9.15 12.68 -6.80
CA HIS A 50 -9.56 11.60 -5.91
C HIS A 50 -8.41 10.62 -5.67
N ILE A 51 -8.32 10.11 -4.46
CA ILE A 51 -7.34 9.08 -4.11
C ILE A 51 -8.08 7.83 -3.61
N TYR A 52 -7.69 6.68 -4.15
CA TYR A 52 -8.15 5.37 -3.70
C TYR A 52 -7.04 4.64 -2.95
N TRP A 53 -7.38 4.09 -1.80
CA TRP A 53 -6.53 3.24 -0.98
C TRP A 53 -7.07 1.82 -1.07
N VAL A 54 -6.31 0.89 -1.64
CA VAL A 54 -6.82 -0.41 -2.04
C VAL A 54 -5.89 -1.55 -1.59
N GLY A 55 -6.46 -2.55 -0.94
CA GLY A 55 -5.70 -3.71 -0.47
C GLY A 55 -6.61 -4.81 0.02
N SER A 56 -6.03 -5.92 0.45
CA SER A 56 -6.74 -7.05 1.04
C SER A 56 -6.15 -7.39 2.41
N GLY A 57 -7.01 -7.76 3.36
CA GLY A 57 -6.60 -8.13 4.71
C GLY A 57 -5.81 -7.02 5.42
N ASN A 58 -4.65 -7.36 5.99
CA ASN A 58 -3.80 -6.41 6.72
C ASN A 58 -3.31 -5.25 5.85
N SER A 59 -3.10 -5.46 4.56
CA SER A 59 -2.71 -4.39 3.63
C SER A 59 -3.79 -3.31 3.54
N TRP A 60 -5.05 -3.69 3.49
CA TRP A 60 -6.17 -2.76 3.53
C TRP A 60 -6.24 -1.98 4.86
N VAL A 61 -6.08 -2.68 6.00
CA VAL A 61 -6.08 -2.05 7.33
C VAL A 61 -4.98 -1.00 7.44
N ASN A 62 -3.78 -1.29 6.94
CA ASN A 62 -2.66 -0.36 6.96
C ASN A 62 -2.92 0.88 6.09
N LEU A 63 -3.50 0.69 4.90
CA LEU A 63 -3.83 1.80 3.99
C LEU A 63 -4.96 2.69 4.51
N TYR A 64 -5.82 2.19 5.38
CA TYR A 64 -6.84 3.00 6.04
C TYR A 64 -6.25 4.16 6.85
N SER A 65 -5.04 3.99 7.39
CA SER A 65 -4.30 5.08 8.03
C SER A 65 -3.99 6.22 7.06
N GLY A 66 -3.67 5.90 5.80
CA GLY A 66 -3.47 6.88 4.73
C GLY A 66 -4.73 7.69 4.45
N LYS A 67 -5.88 7.00 4.33
CA LYS A 67 -7.18 7.67 4.21
C LYS A 67 -7.44 8.62 5.38
N TYR A 68 -7.27 8.16 6.62
CA TYR A 68 -7.49 8.98 7.82
C TYR A 68 -6.63 10.26 7.82
N LEU A 69 -5.36 10.14 7.45
CA LEU A 69 -4.45 11.30 7.39
C LEU A 69 -4.85 12.26 6.27
N LEU A 70 -5.22 11.73 5.10
CA LEU A 70 -5.63 12.55 3.98
C LEU A 70 -6.92 13.32 4.28
N ASP A 71 -7.93 12.66 4.86
CA ASP A 71 -9.19 13.30 5.28
C ASP A 71 -8.97 14.42 6.31
N ARG A 72 -7.92 14.31 7.14
CA ARG A 72 -7.62 15.28 8.19
C ARG A 72 -6.81 16.48 7.69
N PHE A 73 -5.92 16.28 6.73
CA PHE A 73 -4.90 17.27 6.37
C PHE A 73 -4.95 17.73 4.91
N SER A 74 -5.90 17.24 4.12
CA SER A 74 -6.01 17.56 2.69
C SER A 74 -7.47 17.71 2.27
N ASP A 75 -7.69 18.55 1.26
CA ASP A 75 -8.99 18.71 0.59
C ASP A 75 -9.20 17.71 -0.53
N ILE A 76 -8.23 16.82 -0.80
CA ILE A 76 -8.37 15.77 -1.82
C ILE A 76 -9.24 14.64 -1.22
N PRO A 77 -10.44 14.40 -1.75
CA PRO A 77 -11.30 13.35 -1.26
C PRO A 77 -10.67 11.98 -1.49
N SER A 78 -10.86 11.06 -0.54
CA SER A 78 -10.33 9.71 -0.66
C SER A 78 -11.30 8.63 -0.18
N ASP A 79 -11.20 7.46 -0.79
CA ASP A 79 -11.92 6.25 -0.38
C ASP A 79 -10.94 5.10 -0.14
N CYS A 80 -11.28 4.24 0.81
CA CYS A 80 -10.52 3.04 1.10
C CYS A 80 -11.39 1.81 0.81
N PHE A 81 -10.96 0.99 -0.14
CA PHE A 81 -11.67 -0.20 -0.58
C PHE A 81 -10.87 -1.47 -0.35
N ILE A 82 -11.56 -2.54 0.00
CA ILE A 82 -10.99 -3.88 -0.21
C ILE A 82 -10.83 -4.08 -1.73
N SER A 83 -9.75 -4.74 -2.14
CA SER A 83 -9.39 -4.87 -3.56
C SER A 83 -10.55 -5.31 -4.45
N TYR A 84 -11.27 -6.32 -4.00
CA TYR A 84 -12.44 -6.86 -4.68
C TYR A 84 -13.59 -5.83 -4.82
N GLU A 85 -13.75 -5.01 -3.79
CA GLU A 85 -14.80 -3.99 -3.73
C GLU A 85 -14.59 -2.87 -4.76
N LEU A 86 -13.33 -2.46 -5.01
CA LEU A 86 -13.03 -1.47 -6.03
C LEU A 86 -13.52 -1.93 -7.42
N VAL A 87 -13.25 -3.20 -7.74
CA VAL A 87 -13.64 -3.78 -9.04
C VAL A 87 -15.16 -3.81 -9.21
N TRP A 88 -15.88 -4.29 -8.19
CA TRP A 88 -17.33 -4.47 -8.28
C TRP A 88 -18.13 -3.17 -8.14
N ARG A 89 -17.66 -2.24 -7.31
CA ARG A 89 -18.34 -0.95 -7.17
C ARG A 89 -18.08 -0.04 -8.36
N ASN A 90 -16.95 -0.19 -9.02
CA ASN A 90 -16.56 0.60 -10.19
C ASN A 90 -16.91 2.10 -10.02
N PRO A 91 -16.33 2.80 -9.04
CA PRO A 91 -16.77 4.15 -8.68
C PRO A 91 -16.53 5.14 -9.82
N ALA A 92 -17.51 6.00 -10.10
CA ALA A 92 -17.48 6.96 -11.22
C ALA A 92 -16.28 7.94 -11.19
N ARG A 93 -15.65 8.12 -10.02
CA ARG A 93 -14.46 8.96 -9.89
C ARG A 93 -13.15 8.21 -10.18
N LEU A 94 -13.20 6.91 -10.45
CA LEU A 94 -12.04 6.13 -10.91
C LEU A 94 -11.80 6.46 -12.38
N ASN A 95 -10.87 7.36 -12.64
CA ASN A 95 -10.58 7.87 -13.98
C ASN A 95 -9.18 8.52 -14.02
N SER A 96 -8.81 9.15 -15.13
CA SER A 96 -7.49 9.77 -15.33
C SER A 96 -7.15 10.93 -14.38
N ARG A 97 -8.07 11.38 -13.56
CA ARG A 97 -7.81 12.38 -12.51
C ARG A 97 -7.78 11.77 -11.12
N SER A 98 -7.78 10.46 -11.02
CA SER A 98 -7.64 9.74 -9.75
C SER A 98 -6.29 9.03 -9.66
N TRP A 99 -5.81 8.90 -8.45
CA TRP A 99 -4.67 8.06 -8.11
C TRP A 99 -5.14 6.88 -7.28
N THR A 100 -4.58 5.70 -7.54
CA THR A 100 -4.90 4.48 -6.79
C THR A 100 -3.64 3.93 -6.15
N PHE A 101 -3.59 4.00 -4.83
CA PHE A 101 -2.56 3.39 -4.00
C PHE A 101 -2.98 1.97 -3.63
N LEU A 102 -2.19 0.99 -4.01
CA LEU A 102 -2.47 -0.41 -3.70
C LEU A 102 -1.35 -1.00 -2.84
N ALA A 103 -1.70 -1.89 -1.92
CA ALA A 103 -0.70 -2.57 -1.11
C ALA A 103 -0.87 -4.08 -1.13
N SER A 104 0.24 -4.80 -1.27
CA SER A 104 0.32 -6.25 -1.10
C SER A 104 1.74 -6.63 -0.69
N TYR A 105 1.88 -7.39 0.41
CA TYR A 105 3.19 -7.87 0.84
C TYR A 105 3.88 -8.71 -0.24
N SER A 106 3.20 -9.71 -0.76
CA SER A 106 3.73 -10.59 -1.80
C SER A 106 3.81 -9.92 -3.18
N GLY A 107 3.01 -8.86 -3.41
CA GLY A 107 2.81 -8.29 -4.75
C GLY A 107 2.18 -9.27 -5.75
N ALA A 108 1.54 -10.35 -5.24
CA ALA A 108 0.95 -11.43 -6.04
C ALA A 108 -0.49 -11.77 -5.60
N THR A 109 -1.11 -10.95 -4.76
CA THR A 109 -2.49 -11.15 -4.30
C THR A 109 -3.44 -10.95 -5.47
N GLU A 110 -4.15 -11.99 -5.88
CA GLU A 110 -4.99 -12.03 -7.09
C GLU A 110 -6.02 -10.90 -7.13
N ASP A 111 -6.75 -10.68 -6.04
CA ASP A 111 -7.75 -9.62 -5.93
C ASP A 111 -7.12 -8.23 -6.11
N THR A 112 -5.92 -8.02 -5.55
CA THR A 112 -5.24 -6.73 -5.62
C THR A 112 -4.65 -6.50 -7.02
N ILE A 113 -4.22 -7.56 -7.70
CA ILE A 113 -3.81 -7.49 -9.11
C ILE A 113 -5.02 -7.15 -9.99
N ALA A 114 -6.17 -7.78 -9.74
CA ALA A 114 -7.39 -7.45 -10.47
C ALA A 114 -7.79 -5.97 -10.27
N ALA A 115 -7.70 -5.46 -9.04
CA ALA A 115 -7.95 -4.06 -8.73
C ALA A 115 -6.94 -3.11 -9.40
N LEU A 116 -5.66 -3.46 -9.44
CA LEU A 116 -4.62 -2.72 -10.13
C LEU A 116 -4.95 -2.59 -11.63
N ARG A 117 -5.24 -3.71 -12.29
CA ARG A 117 -5.57 -3.73 -13.72
C ARG A 117 -6.86 -2.96 -14.00
N HIS A 118 -7.84 -3.08 -13.12
CA HIS A 118 -9.10 -2.35 -13.21
C HIS A 118 -8.87 -0.84 -13.11
N ALA A 119 -8.08 -0.37 -12.15
CA ALA A 119 -7.73 1.04 -11.99
C ALA A 119 -7.00 1.58 -13.22
N LYS A 120 -6.03 0.84 -13.75
CA LYS A 120 -5.31 1.20 -14.99
C LYS A 120 -6.23 1.27 -16.20
N ALA A 121 -7.15 0.33 -16.36
CA ALA A 121 -8.11 0.33 -17.46
C ALA A 121 -9.03 1.57 -17.46
N HIS A 122 -9.25 2.18 -16.26
CA HIS A 122 -9.98 3.43 -16.11
C HIS A 122 -9.10 4.69 -16.19
N GLY A 123 -7.81 4.52 -16.45
CA GLY A 123 -6.85 5.61 -16.57
C GLY A 123 -6.36 6.18 -15.24
N SER A 124 -6.69 5.57 -14.09
CA SER A 124 -6.16 6.00 -12.80
C SER A 124 -4.66 5.71 -12.73
N HIS A 125 -3.88 6.68 -12.24
CA HIS A 125 -2.46 6.47 -11.99
C HIS A 125 -2.27 5.55 -10.79
N THR A 126 -1.49 4.48 -10.95
CA THR A 126 -1.38 3.41 -9.98
C THR A 126 -0.03 3.39 -9.29
N ILE A 127 -0.04 3.44 -7.97
CA ILE A 127 1.13 3.37 -7.10
C ILE A 127 1.01 2.14 -6.22
N VAL A 128 2.00 1.26 -6.21
CA VAL A 128 1.97 0.05 -5.40
C VAL A 128 2.99 0.07 -4.28
N PHE A 129 2.56 -0.31 -3.08
CA PHE A 129 3.42 -0.62 -1.95
C PHE A 129 3.62 -2.13 -1.89
N VAL A 130 4.84 -2.59 -2.14
CA VAL A 130 5.18 -4.02 -2.20
C VAL A 130 6.47 -4.31 -1.46
N ASN A 131 6.63 -5.54 -0.97
CA ASN A 131 7.89 -5.92 -0.33
C ASN A 131 9.05 -6.00 -1.33
N LYS A 132 8.77 -6.37 -2.59
CA LYS A 132 9.77 -6.46 -3.67
C LYS A 132 9.24 -5.86 -4.97
N ALA A 133 10.01 -4.95 -5.54
CA ALA A 133 9.64 -4.26 -6.78
C ALA A 133 9.51 -5.19 -7.99
N ASP A 134 10.23 -6.31 -8.02
CA ASP A 134 10.16 -7.31 -9.08
C ASP A 134 8.93 -8.24 -9.00
N SER A 135 8.02 -8.00 -8.03
CA SER A 135 6.74 -8.71 -7.93
C SER A 135 5.84 -8.43 -9.14
N LEU A 136 4.78 -9.24 -9.29
CA LEU A 136 3.84 -9.06 -10.41
C LEU A 136 3.18 -7.68 -10.38
N MET A 137 2.71 -7.22 -9.21
CA MET A 137 2.15 -5.88 -9.07
C MET A 137 3.18 -4.79 -9.36
N GLY A 138 4.43 -4.97 -8.90
CA GLY A 138 5.49 -4.00 -9.14
C GLY A 138 5.83 -3.83 -10.62
N ARG A 139 5.75 -4.91 -11.41
CA ARG A 139 5.97 -4.85 -12.86
C ARG A 139 4.80 -4.23 -13.64
N GLU A 140 3.59 -4.31 -13.12
CA GLU A 140 2.39 -3.83 -13.81
C GLU A 140 1.97 -2.41 -13.41
N ALA A 141 2.36 -1.93 -12.24
CA ALA A 141 2.01 -0.59 -11.75
C ALA A 141 2.77 0.52 -12.51
N ASP A 142 2.24 1.73 -12.42
CA ASP A 142 2.92 2.91 -12.98
C ASP A 142 4.09 3.34 -12.09
N GLU A 143 3.94 3.19 -10.77
CA GLU A 143 4.99 3.48 -9.79
C GLU A 143 5.04 2.45 -8.66
N VAL A 144 6.23 2.26 -8.10
CA VAL A 144 6.50 1.27 -7.06
C VAL A 144 7.18 1.92 -5.87
N VAL A 145 6.63 1.69 -4.71
CA VAL A 145 7.26 1.98 -3.42
C VAL A 145 7.64 0.65 -2.77
N GLU A 146 8.91 0.29 -2.88
CA GLU A 146 9.44 -0.94 -2.30
C GLU A 146 9.83 -0.72 -0.84
N TYR A 147 9.31 -1.53 0.07
CA TYR A 147 9.72 -1.44 1.48
C TYR A 147 10.72 -2.50 1.92
N ASN A 148 10.90 -3.58 1.16
CA ASN A 148 11.94 -4.60 1.35
C ASN A 148 12.15 -4.99 2.82
N SER A 149 11.05 -5.27 3.54
CA SER A 149 11.12 -5.66 4.95
C SER A 149 11.72 -7.04 5.11
N LYS A 150 12.55 -7.19 6.14
CA LYS A 150 13.11 -8.46 6.60
C LYS A 150 12.42 -8.96 7.88
N ALA A 151 11.41 -8.24 8.36
CA ALA A 151 10.72 -8.54 9.61
C ALA A 151 9.64 -9.63 9.49
N LEU A 152 9.39 -10.14 8.28
CA LEU A 152 8.37 -11.17 8.00
C LEU A 152 8.98 -12.31 7.21
#